data_abad67fff6a188ebdc89ab5a4392b843
#
_entry.id   abad67fff6a188ebdc89ab5a4392b843
#
_cell.length_a   1.000
_cell.length_b   1.000
_cell.length_c   1.000
_cell.angle_alpha   90.00
_cell.angle_beta   90.00
_cell.angle_gamma   90.00
#
_symmetry.space_group_name_H-M   'P 1'
#
loop_
_entity.id
_entity.type
_entity.pdbx_description
1 polymer ?
#
loop_
_entity_poly.entity_id
_entity_poly.type
_entity_poly.pdbx_seq_one_letter_code
_entity_poly.pdbx_strand_id
1 'polypeptide(L)'
;MIVQIKDNQPTLYREVEAVCAVAVPLSSERSVDKNRRNRHEIRAVAVFEARAAVAETEWEPHVAAIIRVERTVHHFLPATGGWKSSCETSFYLSSRTLEAKTAAAAVREHWGIENTSHYSRDVSFREDASRIRKNPGVFARLRSFAYNILKSNQTDTIPQDRLAAAFGGLKSMLSMTFSRER
;
A
#
# COMPACT_ATOMS: atom_id res chain seq x y z
N MET A 1 4.61 8.49 -11.97
CA MET A 1 4.85 8.36 -10.51
C MET A 1 3.58 8.75 -9.78
N ILE A 2 3.21 8.04 -8.69
CA ILE A 2 2.11 8.40 -7.79
C ILE A 2 2.71 8.49 -6.39
N VAL A 3 2.45 9.58 -5.67
CA VAL A 3 2.99 9.86 -4.33
C VAL A 3 1.86 10.26 -3.40
N GLN A 4 1.79 9.67 -2.22
CA GLN A 4 0.82 10.03 -1.20
C GLN A 4 1.22 11.34 -0.50
N ILE A 5 0.26 12.24 -0.31
CA ILE A 5 0.41 13.41 0.54
C ILE A 5 0.12 12.99 1.97
N LYS A 6 1.06 13.26 2.88
CA LYS A 6 0.95 12.93 4.30
C LYS A 6 0.92 14.21 5.15
N ASP A 7 0.62 14.06 6.42
CA ASP A 7 0.48 15.16 7.40
C ASP A 7 1.75 16.01 7.58
N ASN A 8 2.90 15.52 7.12
CA ASN A 8 4.16 16.27 7.11
C ASN A 8 4.21 17.40 6.07
N GLN A 9 3.20 17.51 5.20
CA GLN A 9 3.02 18.60 4.23
C GLN A 9 1.65 19.28 4.37
N PRO A 10 1.38 19.95 5.49
CA PRO A 10 0.03 20.44 5.84
C PRO A 10 -0.49 21.52 4.90
N THR A 11 0.38 22.34 4.30
CA THR A 11 -0.02 23.37 3.34
C THR A 11 -0.52 22.75 2.06
N LEU A 12 0.28 21.86 1.44
CA LEU A 12 -0.08 21.16 0.22
C LEU A 12 -1.34 20.30 0.42
N TYR A 13 -1.47 19.66 1.57
CA TYR A 13 -2.66 18.87 1.91
C TYR A 13 -3.94 19.72 1.86
N ARG A 14 -3.93 20.90 2.48
CA ARG A 14 -5.08 21.82 2.52
C ARG A 14 -5.43 22.36 1.13
N GLU A 15 -4.44 22.71 0.31
CA GLU A 15 -4.68 23.18 -1.05
C GLU A 15 -5.31 22.07 -1.92
N VAL A 16 -4.80 20.85 -1.82
CA VAL A 16 -5.34 19.69 -2.53
C VAL A 16 -6.76 19.36 -2.06
N GLU A 17 -7.02 19.39 -0.76
CA GLU A 17 -8.35 19.17 -0.19
C GLU A 17 -9.34 20.24 -0.67
N ALA A 18 -8.96 21.51 -0.66
CA ALA A 18 -9.79 22.62 -1.14
C ALA A 18 -10.15 22.49 -2.62
N VAL A 19 -9.17 22.14 -3.47
CA VAL A 19 -9.43 21.88 -4.89
C VAL A 19 -10.40 20.70 -5.06
N CYS A 20 -10.18 19.58 -4.38
CA CYS A 20 -11.04 18.41 -4.47
C CYS A 20 -12.46 18.61 -3.91
N ALA A 21 -12.67 19.64 -3.09
CA ALA A 21 -13.99 19.99 -2.55
C ALA A 21 -14.89 20.71 -3.56
N VAL A 22 -14.30 21.49 -4.47
CA VAL A 22 -15.06 22.36 -5.39
C VAL A 22 -14.94 21.95 -6.85
N ALA A 23 -13.87 21.27 -7.24
CA ALA A 23 -13.64 20.89 -8.62
C ALA A 23 -14.48 19.67 -9.05
N VAL A 24 -14.86 19.65 -10.32
CA VAL A 24 -15.48 18.47 -10.93
C VAL A 24 -14.37 17.47 -11.26
N PRO A 25 -14.47 16.19 -10.86
CA PRO A 25 -13.47 15.19 -11.19
C PRO A 25 -13.43 14.90 -12.67
N LEU A 26 -12.23 14.71 -13.22
CA LEU A 26 -11.99 14.27 -14.60
C LEU A 26 -12.51 12.84 -14.82
N SER A 27 -12.39 12.00 -13.84
CA SER A 27 -12.91 10.63 -13.82
C SER A 27 -13.16 10.16 -12.39
N SER A 28 -14.07 9.20 -12.22
CA SER A 28 -14.39 8.60 -10.93
C SER A 28 -14.64 7.10 -11.06
N GLU A 29 -14.28 6.35 -10.03
CA GLU A 29 -14.48 4.90 -9.93
C GLU A 29 -14.94 4.54 -8.52
N ARG A 30 -15.88 3.61 -8.41
CA ARG A 30 -16.35 3.11 -7.12
C ARG A 30 -16.30 1.59 -7.10
N SER A 31 -15.66 1.03 -6.09
CA SER A 31 -15.60 -0.41 -5.86
C SER A 31 -16.16 -0.79 -4.50
N VAL A 32 -16.78 -1.96 -4.42
CA VAL A 32 -17.36 -2.50 -3.19
C VAL A 32 -16.81 -3.90 -2.99
N ASP A 33 -16.14 -4.13 -1.87
CA ASP A 33 -15.68 -5.46 -1.44
C ASP A 33 -16.59 -5.96 -0.31
N LYS A 34 -17.38 -7.00 -0.61
CA LYS A 34 -18.32 -7.65 0.33
C LYS A 34 -17.83 -8.99 0.85
N ASN A 35 -16.67 -9.48 0.39
CA ASN A 35 -16.27 -10.88 0.56
C ASN A 35 -15.52 -11.17 1.85
N ARG A 36 -15.45 -10.23 2.78
CA ARG A 36 -14.72 -10.45 4.04
C ARG A 36 -15.69 -10.66 5.19
N ARG A 37 -15.41 -11.65 6.04
CA ARG A 37 -16.20 -11.95 7.23
C ARG A 37 -16.42 -10.67 8.04
N ASN A 38 -17.69 -10.33 8.29
CA ASN A 38 -18.10 -9.20 9.13
C ASN A 38 -17.51 -7.83 8.71
N ARG A 39 -17.12 -7.67 7.43
CA ARG A 39 -16.55 -6.44 6.92
C ARG A 39 -17.01 -6.16 5.50
N HIS A 40 -17.52 -4.97 5.28
CA HIS A 40 -17.78 -4.41 3.96
C HIS A 40 -16.87 -3.20 3.76
N GLU A 41 -16.25 -3.11 2.61
CA GLU A 41 -15.38 -2.00 2.26
C GLU A 41 -15.83 -1.37 0.95
N ILE A 42 -16.01 -0.05 0.97
CA ILE A 42 -16.35 0.77 -0.18
C ILE A 42 -15.16 1.69 -0.42
N ARG A 43 -14.68 1.74 -1.66
CA ARG A 43 -13.68 2.70 -2.10
C ARG A 43 -14.23 3.53 -3.24
N ALA A 44 -14.14 4.84 -3.11
CA ALA A 44 -14.39 5.81 -4.17
C ALA A 44 -13.07 6.49 -4.52
N VAL A 45 -12.71 6.46 -5.79
CA VAL A 45 -11.51 7.11 -6.32
C VAL A 45 -11.94 8.15 -7.32
N ALA A 46 -11.44 9.37 -7.18
CA ALA A 46 -11.69 10.47 -8.10
C ALA A 46 -10.37 11.12 -8.49
N VAL A 47 -10.25 11.45 -9.77
CA VAL A 47 -9.07 12.10 -10.35
C VAL A 47 -9.43 13.53 -10.73
N PHE A 48 -8.61 14.50 -10.32
CA PHE A 48 -8.80 15.92 -10.56
C PHE A 48 -7.57 16.52 -11.25
N GLU A 49 -7.74 17.64 -11.90
CA GLU A 49 -6.62 18.44 -12.38
C GLU A 49 -5.84 19.04 -11.22
N ALA A 50 -4.50 18.97 -11.27
CA ALA A 50 -3.67 19.39 -10.15
C ALA A 50 -3.32 20.88 -10.16
N ARG A 51 -3.43 21.55 -11.31
CA ARG A 51 -2.85 22.88 -11.56
C ARG A 51 -3.20 23.90 -10.48
N ALA A 52 -4.45 23.95 -10.06
CA ALA A 52 -4.88 24.93 -9.04
C ALA A 52 -4.25 24.72 -7.65
N ALA A 53 -3.90 23.47 -7.32
CA ALA A 53 -3.31 23.12 -6.01
C ALA A 53 -1.79 23.27 -5.98
N VAL A 54 -1.12 23.25 -7.13
CA VAL A 54 0.34 23.30 -7.22
C VAL A 54 0.87 24.53 -7.95
N ALA A 55 -0.03 25.47 -8.35
CA ALA A 55 0.36 26.69 -9.02
C ALA A 55 1.40 27.48 -8.20
N GLU A 56 2.39 28.04 -8.91
CA GLU A 56 3.48 28.84 -8.33
C GLU A 56 4.36 28.08 -7.33
N THR A 57 4.28 26.74 -7.29
CA THR A 57 5.17 25.87 -6.50
C THR A 57 6.20 25.18 -7.39
N GLU A 58 7.26 24.65 -6.79
CA GLU A 58 8.26 23.81 -7.48
C GLU A 58 7.66 22.52 -8.08
N TRP A 59 6.47 22.13 -7.64
CA TRP A 59 5.77 20.91 -8.07
C TRP A 59 4.97 21.09 -9.35
N GLU A 60 4.64 22.33 -9.74
CA GLU A 60 3.79 22.62 -10.90
C GLU A 60 4.24 21.91 -12.18
N PRO A 61 5.53 21.87 -12.57
CA PRO A 61 5.97 21.18 -13.79
C PRO A 61 5.96 19.65 -13.68
N HIS A 62 5.79 19.10 -12.47
CA HIS A 62 5.95 17.68 -12.20
C HIS A 62 4.64 16.95 -11.88
N VAL A 63 3.58 17.69 -11.60
CA VAL A 63 2.30 17.14 -11.12
C VAL A 63 1.19 17.50 -12.09
N ALA A 64 0.56 16.48 -12.69
CA ALA A 64 -0.54 16.65 -13.64
C ALA A 64 -1.91 16.40 -13.02
N ALA A 65 -2.02 15.54 -12.02
CA ALA A 65 -3.31 15.16 -11.44
C ALA A 65 -3.25 14.92 -9.93
N ILE A 66 -4.39 15.18 -9.27
CA ILE A 66 -4.68 14.78 -7.90
C ILE A 66 -5.56 13.54 -7.95
N ILE A 67 -5.29 12.57 -7.09
CA ILE A 67 -6.11 11.39 -6.90
C ILE A 67 -6.63 11.43 -5.46
N ARG A 68 -7.96 11.53 -5.29
CA ARG A 68 -8.62 11.40 -3.99
C ARG A 68 -9.14 9.97 -3.85
N VAL A 69 -8.81 9.32 -2.75
CA VAL A 69 -9.29 7.99 -2.39
C VAL A 69 -10.08 8.10 -1.10
N GLU A 70 -11.37 7.85 -1.15
CA GLU A 70 -12.25 7.74 0.01
C GLU A 70 -12.49 6.26 0.28
N ARG A 71 -12.22 5.83 1.49
CA ARG A 71 -12.37 4.46 1.95
C ARG A 71 -13.33 4.40 3.12
N THR A 72 -14.48 3.79 2.91
CA THR A 72 -15.45 3.53 3.97
C THR A 72 -15.43 2.06 4.33
N VAL A 73 -15.25 1.77 5.61
CA VAL A 73 -15.23 0.39 6.12
C VAL A 73 -16.34 0.23 7.14
N HIS A 74 -17.18 -0.77 6.93
CA HIS A 74 -18.22 -1.19 7.86
C HIS A 74 -17.79 -2.51 8.51
N HIS A 75 -17.65 -2.51 9.83
CA HIS A 75 -17.38 -3.71 10.63
C HIS A 75 -18.61 -4.10 11.42
N PHE A 76 -19.03 -5.35 11.30
CA PHE A 76 -20.02 -5.94 12.18
C PHE A 76 -19.38 -6.28 13.53
N LEU A 77 -20.00 -5.84 14.61
CA LEU A 77 -19.58 -6.09 15.98
C LEU A 77 -20.47 -7.18 16.59
N PRO A 78 -20.02 -8.45 16.66
CA PRO A 78 -20.83 -9.55 17.17
C PRO A 78 -21.31 -9.34 18.62
N ALA A 79 -20.50 -8.66 19.43
CA ALA A 79 -20.80 -8.40 20.84
C ALA A 79 -22.03 -7.49 21.04
N THR A 80 -22.30 -6.59 20.10
CA THR A 80 -23.41 -5.62 20.19
C THR A 80 -24.48 -5.84 19.11
N GLY A 81 -24.27 -6.76 18.18
CA GLY A 81 -25.14 -7.00 17.02
C GLY A 81 -25.25 -5.82 16.05
N GLY A 82 -24.33 -4.83 16.13
CA GLY A 82 -24.36 -3.59 15.37
C GLY A 82 -23.23 -3.47 14.35
N TRP A 83 -23.34 -2.47 13.48
CA TRP A 83 -22.30 -2.10 12.52
C TRP A 83 -21.59 -0.83 12.95
N LYS A 84 -20.27 -0.85 12.95
CA LYS A 84 -19.42 0.34 13.12
C LYS A 84 -18.83 0.74 11.78
N SER A 85 -18.95 2.01 11.42
CA SER A 85 -18.40 2.57 10.19
C SER A 85 -17.24 3.50 10.48
N SER A 86 -16.22 3.44 9.63
CA SER A 86 -15.12 4.42 9.59
C SER A 86 -14.93 4.89 8.16
N CYS A 87 -14.62 6.16 7.99
CA CYS A 87 -14.27 6.76 6.70
C CYS A 87 -12.87 7.38 6.80
N GLU A 88 -12.10 7.17 5.76
CA GLU A 88 -10.74 7.70 5.63
C GLU A 88 -10.60 8.29 4.22
N THR A 89 -10.04 9.49 4.12
CA THR A 89 -9.71 10.13 2.85
C THR A 89 -8.20 10.26 2.74
N SER A 90 -7.67 9.86 1.60
CA SER A 90 -6.25 9.96 1.26
C SER A 90 -6.09 10.67 -0.08
N PHE A 91 -5.08 11.53 -0.17
CA PHE A 91 -4.74 12.25 -1.38
C PHE A 91 -3.38 11.80 -1.92
N TYR A 92 -3.30 11.72 -3.24
CA TYR A 92 -2.08 11.40 -3.98
C TYR A 92 -1.88 12.40 -5.10
N LEU A 93 -0.62 12.70 -5.41
CA LEU A 93 -0.22 13.45 -6.59
C LEU A 93 0.29 12.48 -7.65
N SER A 94 -0.07 12.73 -8.89
CA SER A 94 0.38 11.95 -10.05
C SER A 94 1.10 12.84 -11.06
N SER A 95 2.22 12.34 -11.58
CA SER A 95 2.95 13.00 -12.68
C SER A 95 2.26 12.87 -14.05
N ARG A 96 1.14 12.15 -14.12
CA ARG A 96 0.33 11.97 -15.33
C ARG A 96 -1.15 12.01 -14.98
N THR A 97 -1.97 12.49 -15.88
CA THR A 97 -3.41 12.27 -15.82
C THR A 97 -3.72 10.81 -16.10
N LEU A 98 -4.53 10.20 -15.25
CA LEU A 98 -4.91 8.78 -15.28
C LEU A 98 -6.42 8.67 -15.14
N GLU A 99 -6.99 7.63 -15.75
CA GLU A 99 -8.36 7.21 -15.44
C GLU A 99 -8.47 6.73 -13.99
N ALA A 100 -9.58 7.03 -13.32
CA ALA A 100 -9.80 6.67 -11.91
C ALA A 100 -9.66 5.17 -11.65
N LYS A 101 -10.06 4.31 -12.60
CA LYS A 101 -9.88 2.86 -12.53
C LYS A 101 -8.42 2.47 -12.47
N THR A 102 -7.57 3.08 -13.31
CA THR A 102 -6.12 2.84 -13.33
C THR A 102 -5.46 3.36 -12.05
N ALA A 103 -5.87 4.56 -11.59
CA ALA A 103 -5.40 5.13 -10.34
C ALA A 103 -5.76 4.25 -9.14
N ALA A 104 -6.99 3.73 -9.10
CA ALA A 104 -7.45 2.80 -8.05
C ALA A 104 -6.63 1.51 -8.02
N ALA A 105 -6.32 0.93 -9.18
CA ALA A 105 -5.49 -0.26 -9.29
C ALA A 105 -4.06 0.02 -8.77
N ALA A 106 -3.42 1.10 -9.23
CA ALA A 106 -2.06 1.45 -8.83
C ALA A 106 -1.92 1.71 -7.32
N VAL A 107 -2.88 2.44 -6.73
CA VAL A 107 -2.91 2.66 -5.27
C VAL A 107 -3.10 1.35 -4.52
N ARG A 108 -3.97 0.46 -5.00
CA ARG A 108 -4.21 -0.85 -4.37
C ARG A 108 -2.97 -1.76 -4.44
N GLU A 109 -2.28 -1.79 -5.57
CA GLU A 109 -1.05 -2.56 -5.75
C GLU A 109 0.06 -2.07 -4.82
N HIS A 110 0.22 -0.76 -4.67
CA HIS A 110 1.19 -0.19 -3.73
C HIS A 110 0.90 -0.63 -2.29
N TRP A 111 -0.35 -0.54 -1.84
CA TRP A 111 -0.77 -1.06 -0.53
C TRP A 111 -0.59 -2.58 -0.40
N GLY A 112 -0.73 -3.32 -1.50
CA GLY A 112 -0.44 -4.74 -1.57
C GLY A 112 1.02 -5.04 -1.20
N ILE A 113 1.96 -4.28 -1.73
CA ILE A 113 3.40 -4.42 -1.43
C ILE A 113 3.67 -4.12 0.05
N GLU A 114 3.12 -3.04 0.60
CA GLU A 114 3.26 -2.71 2.03
C GLU A 114 2.73 -3.83 2.94
N ASN A 115 1.51 -4.28 2.70
CA ASN A 115 0.85 -5.28 3.54
C ASN A 115 1.41 -6.69 3.38
N THR A 116 2.10 -7.01 2.30
CA THR A 116 2.67 -8.35 2.10
C THR A 116 4.17 -8.38 2.33
N SER A 117 4.93 -7.59 1.61
CA SER A 117 6.40 -7.63 1.66
C SER A 117 6.95 -6.92 2.91
N HIS A 118 6.55 -5.67 3.15
CA HIS A 118 7.06 -4.90 4.31
C HIS A 118 6.57 -5.51 5.62
N TYR A 119 5.27 -5.77 5.76
CA TYR A 119 4.73 -6.43 6.94
C TYR A 119 5.42 -7.77 7.25
N SER A 120 5.66 -8.61 6.24
CA SER A 120 6.34 -9.89 6.47
C SER A 120 7.80 -9.70 6.90
N ARG A 121 8.51 -8.70 6.37
CA ARG A 121 9.88 -8.40 6.79
C ARG A 121 9.93 -7.86 8.21
N ASP A 122 9.00 -6.99 8.59
CA ASP A 122 8.96 -6.40 9.92
C ASP A 122 8.54 -7.44 10.96
N VAL A 123 7.48 -8.18 10.72
CA VAL A 123 6.94 -9.17 11.67
C VAL A 123 7.77 -10.45 11.66
N SER A 124 8.02 -11.06 10.48
CA SER A 124 8.68 -12.37 10.39
C SER A 124 10.20 -12.28 10.52
N PHE A 125 10.83 -11.25 9.98
CA PHE A 125 12.28 -11.07 10.00
C PHE A 125 12.75 -10.01 11.01
N ARG A 126 11.83 -9.34 11.70
CA ARG A 126 12.09 -8.30 12.71
C ARG A 126 13.02 -7.21 12.18
N GLU A 127 12.75 -6.72 10.97
CA GLU A 127 13.62 -5.74 10.31
C GLU A 127 13.66 -4.43 11.10
N ASP A 128 12.52 -3.90 11.52
CA ASP A 128 12.41 -2.67 12.32
C ASP A 128 13.06 -2.79 13.70
N ALA A 129 13.03 -3.98 14.29
CA ALA A 129 13.67 -4.25 15.58
C ALA A 129 15.19 -4.48 15.46
N SER A 130 15.76 -4.44 14.27
CA SER A 130 17.16 -4.73 14.04
C SER A 130 18.08 -3.65 14.60
N ARG A 131 19.02 -4.05 15.45
CA ARG A 131 20.04 -3.18 16.04
C ARG A 131 21.40 -3.26 15.34
N ILE A 132 21.43 -3.82 14.13
CA ILE A 132 22.66 -3.95 13.35
C ILE A 132 23.11 -2.57 12.87
N ARG A 133 24.25 -2.09 13.37
CA ARG A 133 24.80 -0.77 13.08
C ARG A 133 25.83 -0.79 11.94
N LYS A 134 26.54 -1.91 11.78
CA LYS A 134 27.54 -2.07 10.74
C LYS A 134 26.88 -2.64 9.48
N ASN A 135 26.93 -1.89 8.38
CA ASN A 135 26.36 -2.25 7.10
C ASN A 135 24.86 -2.68 7.15
N PRO A 136 23.95 -1.88 7.74
CA PRO A 136 22.54 -2.25 7.89
C PRO A 136 21.86 -2.56 6.55
N GLY A 137 22.27 -1.89 5.47
CA GLY A 137 21.72 -2.12 4.13
C GLY A 137 22.04 -3.50 3.55
N VAL A 138 23.15 -4.12 3.93
CA VAL A 138 23.46 -5.50 3.51
C VAL A 138 22.49 -6.49 4.16
N PHE A 139 22.22 -6.31 5.45
CA PHE A 139 21.27 -7.17 6.17
C PHE A 139 19.82 -6.98 5.68
N ALA A 140 19.41 -5.76 5.35
CA ALA A 140 18.11 -5.50 4.73
C ALA A 140 17.97 -6.24 3.37
N ARG A 141 19.02 -6.21 2.54
CA ARG A 141 19.04 -6.96 1.27
C ARG A 141 18.99 -8.47 1.49
N LEU A 142 19.74 -9.00 2.45
CA LEU A 142 19.71 -10.43 2.78
C LEU A 142 18.32 -10.87 3.25
N ARG A 143 17.63 -10.05 4.08
CA ARG A 143 16.25 -10.34 4.48
C ARG A 143 15.29 -10.32 3.31
N SER A 144 15.41 -9.33 2.42
CA SER A 144 14.60 -9.26 1.20
C SER A 144 14.83 -10.49 0.31
N PHE A 145 16.07 -10.93 0.19
CA PHE A 145 16.43 -12.12 -0.57
C PHE A 145 15.84 -13.39 0.05
N ALA A 146 16.00 -13.56 1.35
CA ALA A 146 15.39 -14.67 2.10
C ALA A 146 13.86 -14.68 1.99
N TYR A 147 13.22 -13.52 2.08
CA TYR A 147 11.79 -13.39 1.86
C TYR A 147 11.37 -13.85 0.47
N ASN A 148 12.09 -13.44 -0.58
CA ASN A 148 11.76 -13.82 -1.96
C ASN A 148 11.90 -15.33 -2.19
N ILE A 149 12.94 -15.97 -1.61
CA ILE A 149 13.09 -17.43 -1.66
C ILE A 149 11.92 -18.13 -0.98
N LEU A 150 11.59 -17.73 0.25
CA LEU A 150 10.45 -18.30 0.98
C LEU A 150 9.14 -18.07 0.23
N LYS A 151 8.95 -16.88 -0.34
CA LYS A 151 7.75 -16.54 -1.10
C LYS A 151 7.59 -17.37 -2.37
N SER A 152 8.69 -17.64 -3.10
CA SER A 152 8.68 -18.48 -4.30
C SER A 152 8.42 -19.96 -4.00
N ASN A 153 8.78 -20.42 -2.80
CA ASN A 153 8.59 -21.81 -2.37
C ASN A 153 7.48 -21.96 -1.31
N GLN A 154 6.60 -20.97 -1.22
CA GLN A 154 5.61 -20.87 -0.15
C GLN A 154 4.63 -22.06 -0.18
N THR A 155 4.58 -22.81 0.91
CA THR A 155 3.64 -23.92 1.14
C THR A 155 2.62 -23.58 2.22
N ASP A 156 2.97 -22.67 3.14
CA ASP A 156 2.14 -22.23 4.23
C ASP A 156 2.30 -20.70 4.44
N THR A 157 2.35 -20.21 5.67
CA THR A 157 2.66 -18.81 5.95
C THR A 157 4.17 -18.58 6.00
N ILE A 158 4.63 -17.36 5.66
CA ILE A 158 6.07 -17.03 5.69
C ILE A 158 6.73 -17.35 7.06
N PRO A 159 6.11 -17.06 8.22
CA PRO A 159 6.68 -17.47 9.51
C PRO A 159 6.86 -18.98 9.65
N GLN A 160 5.88 -19.77 9.21
CA GLN A 160 5.93 -21.24 9.29
C GLN A 160 6.95 -21.82 8.33
N ASP A 161 6.97 -21.36 7.08
CA ASP A 161 7.98 -21.79 6.09
C ASP A 161 9.40 -21.42 6.53
N ARG A 162 9.59 -20.26 7.16
CA ARG A 162 10.88 -19.87 7.75
C ARG A 162 11.29 -20.81 8.88
N LEU A 163 10.34 -21.19 9.72
CA LEU A 163 10.61 -22.12 10.84
C LEU A 163 10.94 -23.52 10.30
N ALA A 164 10.17 -24.00 9.33
CA ALA A 164 10.41 -25.28 8.66
C ALA A 164 11.80 -25.32 7.97
N ALA A 165 12.18 -24.25 7.27
CA ALA A 165 13.53 -24.13 6.69
C ALA A 165 14.63 -24.17 7.75
N ALA A 166 14.43 -23.49 8.90
CA ALA A 166 15.40 -23.49 9.98
C ALA A 166 15.57 -24.88 10.63
N PHE A 167 14.46 -25.58 10.87
CA PHE A 167 14.50 -26.95 11.41
C PHE A 167 15.00 -27.99 10.42
N GLY A 168 14.71 -27.82 9.11
CA GLY A 168 15.21 -28.70 8.05
C GLY A 168 16.70 -28.53 7.74
N GLY A 169 17.32 -27.49 8.29
CA GLY A 169 18.73 -27.20 8.15
C GLY A 169 19.16 -26.89 6.71
N LEU A 170 20.47 -26.95 6.45
CA LEU A 170 21.06 -26.56 5.17
C LEU A 170 20.50 -27.37 3.99
N LYS A 171 20.21 -28.65 4.17
CA LYS A 171 19.66 -29.51 3.12
C LYS A 171 18.29 -29.01 2.65
N SER A 172 17.41 -28.60 3.55
CA SER A 172 16.10 -28.04 3.24
C SER A 172 16.25 -26.70 2.51
N MET A 173 17.16 -25.84 2.96
CA MET A 173 17.41 -24.55 2.30
C MET A 173 17.99 -24.68 0.88
N LEU A 174 18.88 -25.65 0.66
CA LEU A 174 19.46 -25.90 -0.67
C LEU A 174 18.46 -26.49 -1.66
N SER A 175 17.38 -27.11 -1.19
CA SER A 175 16.30 -27.60 -2.06
C SER A 175 15.35 -26.52 -2.53
N MET A 176 15.36 -25.33 -1.92
CA MET A 176 14.53 -24.20 -2.33
C MET A 176 15.08 -23.57 -3.60
N THR A 177 14.24 -23.42 -4.60
CA THR A 177 14.62 -22.88 -5.90
C THR A 177 13.99 -21.50 -6.14
N PHE A 178 14.66 -20.66 -6.92
CA PHE A 178 14.03 -19.49 -7.50
C PHE A 178 13.21 -19.93 -8.72
N SER A 179 11.90 -20.02 -8.58
CA SER A 179 11.03 -20.12 -9.75
C SER A 179 11.07 -18.77 -10.47
N ARG A 180 11.71 -18.71 -11.63
CA ARG A 180 11.47 -17.63 -12.59
C ARG A 180 10.10 -17.90 -13.21
N GLU A 181 9.05 -17.29 -12.68
CA GLU A 181 7.84 -17.10 -13.46
C GLU A 181 8.18 -16.15 -14.62
N ARG A 182 7.93 -16.65 -15.83
CA ARG A 182 8.08 -15.89 -17.08
C ARG A 182 6.91 -14.95 -17.27
#